data_dc050bca6afcd759c60edb7e00ad48ee
#
_entry.id   dc050bca6afcd759c60edb7e00ad48ee
#
_cell.length_a   1.000
_cell.length_b   1.000
_cell.length_c   1.000
_cell.angle_alpha   90.00
_cell.angle_beta   90.00
_cell.angle_gamma   90.00
#
_symmetry.space_group_name_H-M   'P 1'
#
loop_
_entity.id
_entity.type
_entity.pdbx_description
1 polymer ?
#
loop_
_entity_poly.entity_id
_entity_poly.type
_entity_poly.pdbx_seq_one_letter_code
_entity_poly.pdbx_strand_id
1 'polypeptide(L)'
;MAVAERIDLAAAQQAATDAIAAAREGLIELSRYIHANPEIALEEVKCSAACAAFLEQHGFTVTRGVADLPTAFEATVGANEPRVAFLSEYDALPGIGHGCGHNLIAIAGIGAGIGLAAALPHLGGRGQVAVFGTPAEEAVGGKVIMANAGVFDGVAAAMGAHPGTIEAVCPTVEGSGNALACVLVRTTFHGQAAHAAADPYNGVNALNAVIETFNGINALRQHITSDARIHGIITHGGDVPNVVPHYSQAEFFVRAATLASMNRLVEQVKRIAEGAALITGATVEIEMPEEANSDMITNYTLAQRLSANMDRIGLKLPPAKPEPGSGSTDWGNVSYVVPSVETGYPIIDRVCTWHSQDVVDASVSELGLGNTIAVATAMALTGVDLIADAHLLADVQEEFTRAKAARA
;
A
#
# COMPACT_ATOMS: atom_id res chain seq x y z
N MET A 1 -36.21 26.88 -7.13
CA MET A 1 -34.79 26.79 -7.49
C MET A 1 -34.00 27.03 -6.21
N ALA A 2 -33.35 26.02 -5.64
CA ALA A 2 -32.43 26.24 -4.52
C ALA A 2 -31.30 27.13 -5.01
N VAL A 3 -31.02 28.23 -4.30
CA VAL A 3 -29.86 29.08 -4.54
C VAL A 3 -28.65 28.16 -4.30
N ALA A 4 -27.82 27.91 -5.31
CA ALA A 4 -26.56 27.21 -5.13
C ALA A 4 -25.77 27.97 -4.04
N GLU A 5 -25.55 27.36 -2.90
CA GLU A 5 -24.78 27.97 -1.84
C GLU A 5 -23.37 28.29 -2.38
N ARG A 6 -22.90 29.49 -2.06
CA ARG A 6 -21.63 30.01 -2.58
C ARG A 6 -20.49 29.33 -1.82
N ILE A 7 -19.48 28.84 -2.56
CA ILE A 7 -18.24 28.32 -1.95
C ILE A 7 -17.52 29.49 -1.26
N ASP A 8 -17.21 29.29 0.03
CA ASP A 8 -16.31 30.13 0.81
C ASP A 8 -15.02 29.34 1.11
N LEU A 9 -14.07 29.44 0.18
CA LEU A 9 -12.82 28.69 0.25
C LEU A 9 -12.00 29.00 1.52
N ALA A 10 -11.97 30.26 1.95
CA ALA A 10 -11.21 30.66 3.13
C ALA A 10 -11.83 30.08 4.42
N ALA A 11 -13.16 30.13 4.53
CA ALA A 11 -13.86 29.52 5.65
C ALA A 11 -13.72 27.99 5.65
N ALA A 12 -13.78 27.34 4.46
CA ALA A 12 -13.60 25.89 4.33
C ALA A 12 -12.20 25.46 4.81
N GLN A 13 -11.15 26.16 4.36
CA GLN A 13 -9.76 25.87 4.75
C GLN A 13 -9.52 26.11 6.25
N GLN A 14 -10.11 27.16 6.81
CA GLN A 14 -10.01 27.43 8.25
C GLN A 14 -10.73 26.36 9.06
N ALA A 15 -11.97 26.00 8.67
CA ALA A 15 -12.74 24.95 9.35
C ALA A 15 -12.01 23.59 9.33
N ALA A 16 -11.37 23.23 8.22
CA ALA A 16 -10.57 22.02 8.12
C ALA A 16 -9.39 22.03 9.12
N THR A 17 -8.66 23.14 9.18
CA THR A 17 -7.51 23.31 10.07
C THR A 17 -7.92 23.27 11.54
N ASP A 18 -8.98 24.01 11.90
CA ASP A 18 -9.49 24.10 13.27
C ASP A 18 -10.02 22.75 13.77
N ALA A 19 -10.70 21.99 12.91
CA ALA A 19 -11.22 20.68 13.27
C ALA A 19 -10.09 19.66 13.58
N ILE A 20 -9.03 19.66 12.79
CA ILE A 20 -7.87 18.80 13.05
C ILE A 20 -7.14 19.24 14.31
N ALA A 21 -7.00 20.56 14.54
CA ALA A 21 -6.40 21.08 15.75
C ALA A 21 -7.21 20.70 17.00
N ALA A 22 -8.54 20.74 16.92
CA ALA A 22 -9.43 20.30 18.00
C ALA A 22 -9.37 18.79 18.25
N ALA A 23 -9.22 17.97 17.21
CA ALA A 23 -9.09 16.51 17.30
C ALA A 23 -7.68 16.03 17.68
N ARG A 24 -6.68 16.93 17.72
CA ARG A 24 -5.25 16.59 17.82
C ARG A 24 -4.92 15.63 18.97
N GLU A 25 -5.38 15.93 20.17
CA GLU A 25 -5.10 15.09 21.35
C GLU A 25 -5.68 13.68 21.17
N GLY A 26 -6.94 13.58 20.71
CA GLY A 26 -7.59 12.28 20.47
C GLY A 26 -6.91 11.48 19.36
N LEU A 27 -6.44 12.14 18.29
CA LEU A 27 -5.66 11.48 17.24
C LEU A 27 -4.33 10.92 17.77
N ILE A 28 -3.64 11.69 18.60
CA ILE A 28 -2.39 11.24 19.25
C ILE A 28 -2.65 10.06 20.21
N GLU A 29 -3.72 10.12 20.99
CA GLU A 29 -4.11 9.01 21.87
C GLU A 29 -4.48 7.76 21.08
N LEU A 30 -5.20 7.90 19.96
CA LEU A 30 -5.50 6.79 19.04
C LEU A 30 -4.23 6.17 18.46
N SER A 31 -3.28 6.99 17.98
CA SER A 31 -1.99 6.50 17.47
C SER A 31 -1.21 5.71 18.53
N ARG A 32 -1.15 6.24 19.76
CA ARG A 32 -0.50 5.55 20.89
C ARG A 32 -1.22 4.26 21.28
N TYR A 33 -2.55 4.23 21.20
CA TYR A 33 -3.32 3.03 21.44
C TYR A 33 -3.00 1.93 20.40
N ILE A 34 -2.99 2.28 19.11
CA ILE A 34 -2.61 1.38 18.01
C ILE A 34 -1.19 0.86 18.23
N HIS A 35 -0.24 1.76 18.50
CA HIS A 35 1.16 1.41 18.76
C HIS A 35 1.33 0.46 19.95
N ALA A 36 0.55 0.64 21.01
CA ALA A 36 0.60 -0.22 22.21
C ALA A 36 -0.12 -1.56 22.05
N ASN A 37 -0.91 -1.73 20.99
CA ASN A 37 -1.65 -2.94 20.68
C ASN A 37 -1.32 -3.42 19.25
N PRO A 38 -0.06 -3.80 18.96
CA PRO A 38 0.31 -4.23 17.62
C PRO A 38 -0.42 -5.52 17.24
N GLU A 39 -1.17 -5.46 16.15
CA GLU A 39 -1.91 -6.57 15.57
C GLU A 39 -1.43 -6.77 14.13
N ILE A 40 -1.19 -8.02 13.74
CA ILE A 40 -0.68 -8.36 12.42
C ILE A 40 -1.83 -8.52 11.40
N ALA A 41 -1.45 -8.64 10.15
CA ALA A 41 -2.35 -8.76 9.00
C ALA A 41 -3.61 -9.60 9.25
N LEU A 42 -4.78 -9.03 8.98
CA LEU A 42 -6.13 -9.57 9.14
C LEU A 42 -6.55 -9.88 10.60
N GLU A 43 -5.68 -9.61 11.57
CA GLU A 43 -5.95 -9.76 13.00
C GLU A 43 -6.04 -8.40 13.72
N GLU A 44 -6.15 -7.29 12.99
CA GLU A 44 -6.17 -5.89 13.48
C GLU A 44 -7.53 -5.51 14.13
N VAL A 45 -8.10 -6.41 14.92
CA VAL A 45 -9.47 -6.29 15.45
C VAL A 45 -9.64 -5.08 16.37
N LYS A 46 -8.67 -4.85 17.27
CA LYS A 46 -8.73 -3.73 18.22
C LYS A 46 -8.41 -2.40 17.54
N CYS A 47 -7.40 -2.42 16.67
CA CYS A 47 -6.95 -1.21 15.96
C CYS A 47 -8.02 -0.71 15.00
N SER A 48 -8.60 -1.60 14.18
CA SER A 48 -9.72 -1.29 13.29
C SER A 48 -10.93 -0.77 14.06
N ALA A 49 -11.32 -1.46 15.15
CA ALA A 49 -12.46 -1.05 15.97
C ALA A 49 -12.25 0.34 16.60
N ALA A 50 -11.03 0.65 17.07
CA ALA A 50 -10.70 1.95 17.66
C ALA A 50 -10.75 3.06 16.60
N CYS A 51 -10.19 2.84 15.40
CA CYS A 51 -10.26 3.79 14.28
C CYS A 51 -11.71 4.07 13.86
N ALA A 52 -12.50 3.02 13.67
CA ALA A 52 -13.92 3.13 13.30
C ALA A 52 -14.73 3.89 14.37
N ALA A 53 -14.56 3.54 15.65
CA ALA A 53 -15.25 4.23 16.75
C ALA A 53 -14.85 5.70 16.86
N PHE A 54 -13.59 6.04 16.61
CA PHE A 54 -13.13 7.42 16.61
C PHE A 54 -13.79 8.24 15.49
N LEU A 55 -13.94 7.68 14.29
CA LEU A 55 -14.65 8.31 13.18
C LEU A 55 -16.15 8.47 13.47
N GLU A 56 -16.81 7.47 14.08
CA GLU A 56 -18.22 7.58 14.51
C GLU A 56 -18.43 8.73 15.50
N GLN A 57 -17.51 8.95 16.46
CA GLN A 57 -17.55 10.06 17.40
C GLN A 57 -17.42 11.42 16.69
N HIS A 58 -16.82 11.45 15.49
CA HIS A 58 -16.68 12.65 14.66
C HIS A 58 -17.75 12.76 13.55
N GLY A 59 -18.84 12.00 13.66
CA GLY A 59 -20.02 12.13 12.81
C GLY A 59 -19.96 11.35 11.49
N PHE A 60 -19.00 10.44 11.32
CA PHE A 60 -18.97 9.56 10.17
C PHE A 60 -19.95 8.39 10.33
N THR A 61 -20.57 8.00 9.22
CA THR A 61 -21.27 6.71 9.10
C THR A 61 -20.24 5.65 8.73
N VAL A 62 -20.10 4.60 9.55
CA VAL A 62 -19.08 3.57 9.36
C VAL A 62 -19.71 2.24 8.97
N THR A 63 -19.27 1.70 7.83
CA THR A 63 -19.56 0.33 7.38
C THR A 63 -18.32 -0.53 7.62
N ARG A 64 -18.43 -1.55 8.46
CA ARG A 64 -17.35 -2.49 8.79
C ARG A 64 -17.42 -3.75 7.95
N GLY A 65 -16.30 -4.43 7.78
CA GLY A 65 -16.22 -5.70 7.05
C GLY A 65 -16.38 -5.54 5.54
N VAL A 66 -15.96 -4.41 4.97
CA VAL A 66 -16.01 -4.20 3.50
C VAL A 66 -15.09 -5.19 2.80
N ALA A 67 -15.45 -5.61 1.59
CA ALA A 67 -14.73 -6.62 0.81
C ALA A 67 -14.56 -7.98 1.54
N ASP A 68 -15.48 -8.34 2.44
CA ASP A 68 -15.39 -9.53 3.28
C ASP A 68 -14.13 -9.59 4.18
N LEU A 69 -13.48 -8.44 4.41
CA LEU A 69 -12.35 -8.28 5.32
C LEU A 69 -12.88 -7.78 6.68
N PRO A 70 -12.90 -8.60 7.74
CA PRO A 70 -13.51 -8.23 9.02
C PRO A 70 -12.91 -6.98 9.66
N THR A 71 -11.63 -6.70 9.39
CA THR A 71 -10.88 -5.57 9.93
C THR A 71 -10.85 -4.36 9.00
N ALA A 72 -11.41 -4.44 7.77
CA ALA A 72 -11.56 -3.30 6.89
C ALA A 72 -12.85 -2.52 7.20
N PHE A 73 -12.84 -1.22 6.94
CA PHE A 73 -14.02 -0.37 7.05
C PHE A 73 -14.03 0.77 6.03
N GLU A 74 -15.23 1.27 5.79
CA GLU A 74 -15.48 2.52 5.06
C GLU A 74 -16.25 3.47 5.97
N ALA A 75 -15.76 4.69 6.13
CA ALA A 75 -16.40 5.75 6.91
C ALA A 75 -16.70 6.95 6.01
N THR A 76 -17.94 7.44 5.99
CA THR A 76 -18.36 8.50 5.08
C THR A 76 -19.10 9.64 5.77
N VAL A 77 -18.90 10.86 5.22
CA VAL A 77 -19.67 12.09 5.56
C VAL A 77 -19.94 12.85 4.28
N GLY A 78 -21.14 13.45 4.17
CA GLY A 78 -21.61 14.10 2.94
C GLY A 78 -22.27 13.10 1.99
N ALA A 79 -22.91 13.59 0.95
CA ALA A 79 -23.67 12.74 0.02
C ALA A 79 -23.55 13.17 -1.45
N ASN A 80 -22.81 14.23 -1.75
CA ASN A 80 -22.72 14.82 -3.08
C ASN A 80 -21.32 14.66 -3.66
N GLU A 81 -21.24 14.57 -4.98
CA GLU A 81 -19.97 14.55 -5.69
C GLU A 81 -19.21 15.90 -5.59
N PRO A 82 -17.89 15.90 -5.69
CA PRO A 82 -17.01 14.73 -5.82
C PRO A 82 -16.74 14.00 -4.48
N ARG A 83 -16.45 12.69 -4.54
CA ARG A 83 -16.05 11.88 -3.40
C ARG A 83 -14.53 11.88 -3.27
N VAL A 84 -14.00 12.46 -2.19
CA VAL A 84 -12.56 12.47 -1.89
C VAL A 84 -12.26 11.48 -0.77
N ALA A 85 -11.24 10.65 -0.97
CA ALA A 85 -10.90 9.57 -0.04
C ALA A 85 -9.54 9.74 0.62
N PHE A 86 -9.43 9.22 1.86
CA PHE A 86 -8.20 9.06 2.60
C PHE A 86 -8.07 7.61 3.07
N LEU A 87 -6.87 7.04 2.98
CA LEU A 87 -6.62 5.67 3.41
C LEU A 87 -5.88 5.66 4.75
N SER A 88 -6.23 4.69 5.59
CA SER A 88 -5.72 4.53 6.95
C SER A 88 -5.29 3.08 7.17
N GLU A 89 -4.00 2.85 7.33
CA GLU A 89 -3.39 1.56 7.65
C GLU A 89 -3.13 1.46 9.14
N TYR A 90 -3.19 0.25 9.71
CA TYR A 90 -3.02 0.03 11.15
C TYR A 90 -2.46 -1.34 11.52
N ASP A 91 -2.05 -2.14 10.54
CA ASP A 91 -1.36 -3.41 10.76
C ASP A 91 0.07 -3.21 11.25
N ALA A 92 0.60 -4.22 11.93
CA ALA A 92 1.93 -4.23 12.51
C ALA A 92 2.77 -5.38 11.94
N LEU A 93 4.08 -5.23 12.04
CA LEU A 93 5.05 -6.26 11.65
C LEU A 93 5.17 -7.36 12.72
N PRO A 94 5.27 -8.64 12.33
CA PRO A 94 5.51 -9.73 13.27
C PRO A 94 6.79 -9.52 14.08
N GLY A 95 6.68 -9.59 15.41
CA GLY A 95 7.81 -9.55 16.34
C GLY A 95 8.46 -8.18 16.58
N ILE A 96 8.12 -7.15 15.76
CA ILE A 96 8.69 -5.80 15.91
C ILE A 96 7.62 -4.73 16.21
N GLY A 97 6.34 -5.00 15.95
CA GLY A 97 5.28 -4.03 16.13
C GLY A 97 5.23 -2.99 15.00
N HIS A 98 4.95 -1.71 15.32
CA HIS A 98 4.79 -0.65 14.31
C HIS A 98 6.12 -0.13 13.74
N GLY A 99 6.96 -1.05 13.25
CA GLY A 99 8.24 -0.77 12.59
C GLY A 99 8.13 -0.14 11.20
N CYS A 100 6.91 -0.03 10.65
CA CYS A 100 6.58 0.74 9.44
C CYS A 100 5.85 2.06 9.75
N GLY A 101 5.37 2.24 10.98
CA GLY A 101 4.68 3.46 11.40
C GLY A 101 3.20 3.54 11.00
N HIS A 102 2.53 2.40 10.78
CA HIS A 102 1.11 2.38 10.39
C HIS A 102 0.18 2.99 11.44
N ASN A 103 0.57 3.01 12.73
CA ASN A 103 -0.16 3.80 13.74
C ASN A 103 -0.24 5.30 13.40
N LEU A 104 0.72 5.83 12.66
CA LEU A 104 0.72 7.20 12.16
C LEU A 104 -0.10 7.34 10.88
N ILE A 105 -0.01 6.34 9.96
CA ILE A 105 -0.82 6.31 8.72
C ILE A 105 -2.31 6.29 9.06
N ALA A 106 -2.70 5.51 10.09
CA ALA A 106 -4.07 5.48 10.59
C ALA A 106 -4.59 6.88 10.90
N ILE A 107 -3.87 7.63 11.75
CA ILE A 107 -4.33 8.93 12.19
C ILE A 107 -4.14 10.04 11.15
N ALA A 108 -3.24 9.86 10.18
CA ALA A 108 -3.10 10.79 9.05
C ALA A 108 -4.36 10.80 8.17
N GLY A 109 -4.84 9.62 7.76
CA GLY A 109 -6.07 9.48 6.98
C GLY A 109 -7.31 9.92 7.75
N ILE A 110 -7.45 9.47 9.00
CA ILE A 110 -8.57 9.85 9.89
C ILE A 110 -8.60 11.37 10.11
N GLY A 111 -7.47 11.97 10.46
CA GLY A 111 -7.36 13.41 10.68
C GLY A 111 -7.70 14.22 9.43
N ALA A 112 -7.23 13.79 8.26
CA ALA A 112 -7.57 14.41 6.98
C ALA A 112 -9.08 14.32 6.69
N GLY A 113 -9.69 13.16 6.96
CA GLY A 113 -11.13 12.96 6.84
C GLY A 113 -11.92 13.92 7.74
N ILE A 114 -11.56 14.02 9.01
CA ILE A 114 -12.21 14.94 9.98
C ILE A 114 -12.10 16.40 9.52
N GLY A 115 -10.91 16.80 9.06
CA GLY A 115 -10.70 18.15 8.55
C GLY A 115 -11.56 18.46 7.34
N LEU A 116 -11.58 17.59 6.34
CA LEU A 116 -12.38 17.80 5.12
C LEU A 116 -13.89 17.74 5.43
N ALA A 117 -14.33 16.87 6.34
CA ALA A 117 -15.73 16.81 6.77
C ALA A 117 -16.22 18.13 7.38
N ALA A 118 -15.39 18.78 8.21
CA ALA A 118 -15.70 20.08 8.80
C ALA A 118 -15.76 21.22 7.76
N ALA A 119 -15.09 21.07 6.63
CA ALA A 119 -15.09 22.04 5.53
C ALA A 119 -16.33 21.96 4.64
N LEU A 120 -17.03 20.83 4.56
CA LEU A 120 -18.15 20.59 3.63
C LEU A 120 -19.26 21.66 3.70
N PRO A 121 -19.69 22.19 4.89
CA PRO A 121 -20.69 23.23 4.98
C PRO A 121 -20.32 24.53 4.23
N HIS A 122 -19.03 24.79 4.03
CA HIS A 122 -18.51 25.97 3.34
C HIS A 122 -18.26 25.76 1.84
N LEU A 123 -18.50 24.54 1.35
CA LEU A 123 -18.24 24.14 -0.07
C LEU A 123 -19.51 24.14 -0.93
N GLY A 124 -20.54 24.89 -0.54
CA GLY A 124 -21.76 25.05 -1.33
C GLY A 124 -22.58 23.77 -1.48
N GLY A 125 -22.60 22.93 -0.47
CA GLY A 125 -23.33 21.66 -0.48
C GLY A 125 -22.71 20.57 -1.36
N ARG A 126 -21.45 20.74 -1.78
CA ARG A 126 -20.69 19.79 -2.62
C ARG A 126 -19.79 18.93 -1.76
N GLY A 127 -19.51 17.72 -2.24
CA GLY A 127 -18.50 16.84 -1.71
C GLY A 127 -19.04 15.71 -0.80
N GLN A 128 -18.34 14.61 -0.86
CA GLN A 128 -18.39 13.50 0.08
C GLN A 128 -16.98 13.18 0.52
N VAL A 129 -16.80 12.92 1.78
CA VAL A 129 -15.54 12.44 2.37
C VAL A 129 -15.67 10.96 2.65
N ALA A 130 -14.66 10.20 2.25
CA ALA A 130 -14.51 8.80 2.63
C ALA A 130 -13.17 8.60 3.36
N VAL A 131 -13.18 7.82 4.45
CA VAL A 131 -11.98 7.29 5.08
C VAL A 131 -12.07 5.78 5.03
N PHE A 132 -11.08 5.15 4.39
CA PHE A 132 -11.00 3.70 4.31
C PHE A 132 -9.98 3.18 5.31
N GLY A 133 -10.42 2.27 6.19
CA GLY A 133 -9.51 1.47 6.98
C GLY A 133 -9.04 0.28 6.15
N THR A 134 -7.76 0.26 5.86
CA THR A 134 -7.14 -0.70 4.94
C THR A 134 -6.16 -1.59 5.70
N PRO A 135 -6.57 -2.82 6.09
CA PRO A 135 -5.75 -3.75 6.85
C PRO A 135 -4.71 -4.45 5.96
N ALA A 136 -3.74 -5.11 6.61
CA ALA A 136 -2.87 -6.14 6.03
C ALA A 136 -1.99 -5.66 4.86
N GLU A 137 -1.45 -4.44 4.91
CA GLU A 137 -0.51 -3.92 3.91
C GLU A 137 0.77 -4.78 3.85
N GLU A 138 1.30 -5.14 5.02
CA GLU A 138 2.58 -5.84 5.17
C GLU A 138 2.55 -7.33 4.79
N ALA A 139 1.40 -7.88 4.39
CA ALA A 139 1.27 -9.30 4.09
C ALA A 139 0.38 -9.57 2.87
N VAL A 140 -0.93 -9.71 3.07
CA VAL A 140 -1.84 -10.20 2.01
C VAL A 140 -2.35 -9.10 1.07
N GLY A 141 -2.01 -7.84 1.32
CA GLY A 141 -2.46 -6.72 0.48
C GLY A 141 -3.96 -6.45 0.60
N GLY A 142 -4.40 -5.94 1.76
CA GLY A 142 -5.81 -5.64 1.98
C GLY A 142 -6.41 -4.69 0.94
N LYS A 143 -5.62 -3.69 0.47
CA LYS A 143 -6.05 -2.76 -0.58
C LYS A 143 -6.21 -3.46 -1.93
N VAL A 144 -5.45 -4.53 -2.22
CA VAL A 144 -5.64 -5.33 -3.43
C VAL A 144 -7.03 -5.97 -3.41
N ILE A 145 -7.38 -6.62 -2.29
CA ILE A 145 -8.69 -7.28 -2.11
C ILE A 145 -9.82 -6.24 -2.21
N MET A 146 -9.68 -5.10 -1.52
CA MET A 146 -10.65 -4.01 -1.54
C MET A 146 -10.81 -3.41 -2.95
N ALA A 147 -9.73 -3.21 -3.71
CA ALA A 147 -9.76 -2.71 -5.08
C ALA A 147 -10.47 -3.70 -6.03
N ASN A 148 -10.15 -4.99 -5.93
CA ASN A 148 -10.79 -6.05 -6.70
C ASN A 148 -12.29 -6.19 -6.39
N ALA A 149 -12.70 -5.91 -5.16
CA ALA A 149 -14.10 -5.89 -4.74
C ALA A 149 -14.85 -4.60 -5.12
N GLY A 150 -14.20 -3.60 -5.75
CA GLY A 150 -14.81 -2.34 -6.16
C GLY A 150 -15.10 -1.36 -5.01
N VAL A 151 -14.46 -1.52 -3.85
CA VAL A 151 -14.67 -0.64 -2.67
C VAL A 151 -14.35 0.83 -2.98
N PHE A 152 -13.41 1.07 -3.88
CA PHE A 152 -13.00 2.44 -4.27
C PHE A 152 -13.81 3.02 -5.44
N ASP A 153 -14.83 2.32 -5.94
CA ASP A 153 -15.64 2.81 -7.05
C ASP A 153 -16.31 4.15 -6.71
N GLY A 154 -16.30 5.09 -7.67
CA GLY A 154 -16.87 6.43 -7.47
C GLY A 154 -15.99 7.39 -6.67
N VAL A 155 -14.83 6.99 -6.20
CA VAL A 155 -13.84 7.90 -5.59
C VAL A 155 -13.21 8.76 -6.68
N ALA A 156 -13.29 10.08 -6.52
CA ALA A 156 -12.78 11.04 -7.49
C ALA A 156 -11.27 11.28 -7.35
N ALA A 157 -10.74 11.16 -6.14
CA ALA A 157 -9.31 11.17 -5.81
C ALA A 157 -9.07 10.54 -4.44
N ALA A 158 -7.97 9.80 -4.28
CA ALA A 158 -7.54 9.20 -3.02
C ALA A 158 -6.16 9.70 -2.60
N MET A 159 -5.98 9.94 -1.30
CA MET A 159 -4.73 10.41 -0.73
C MET A 159 -4.34 9.60 0.49
N GLY A 160 -3.03 9.38 0.65
CA GLY A 160 -2.42 8.82 1.84
C GLY A 160 -1.06 9.42 2.12
N ALA A 161 -0.51 9.07 3.28
CA ALA A 161 0.78 9.57 3.70
C ALA A 161 1.55 8.49 4.44
N HIS A 162 2.73 8.14 3.95
CA HIS A 162 3.61 7.15 4.54
C HIS A 162 4.75 7.82 5.33
N PRO A 163 4.97 7.46 6.60
CA PRO A 163 6.11 7.97 7.37
C PRO A 163 7.44 7.56 6.70
N GLY A 164 8.44 8.40 6.85
CA GLY A 164 9.76 8.17 6.27
C GLY A 164 10.87 8.81 7.09
N THR A 165 12.09 8.75 6.56
CA THR A 165 13.26 9.43 7.13
C THR A 165 13.29 10.90 6.72
N ILE A 166 14.35 11.63 7.11
CA ILE A 166 14.60 13.00 6.67
C ILE A 166 14.63 13.15 5.13
N GLU A 167 14.81 12.06 4.39
CA GLU A 167 14.80 12.04 2.93
C GLU A 167 13.43 11.85 2.31
N ALA A 168 12.36 11.71 3.12
CA ALA A 168 11.00 11.56 2.63
C ALA A 168 10.59 12.72 1.72
N VAL A 169 9.90 12.40 0.62
CA VAL A 169 9.48 13.36 -0.42
C VAL A 169 7.99 13.22 -0.73
N CYS A 170 7.37 14.30 -1.19
CA CYS A 170 6.12 14.22 -1.92
C CYS A 170 6.44 13.99 -3.41
N PRO A 171 5.83 12.99 -4.08
CA PRO A 171 6.21 12.61 -5.45
C PRO A 171 5.64 13.57 -6.51
N THR A 172 6.23 14.75 -6.66
CA THR A 172 5.72 15.86 -7.49
C THR A 172 6.20 15.87 -8.93
N VAL A 173 7.13 15.00 -9.30
CA VAL A 173 7.71 14.94 -10.64
C VAL A 173 7.55 13.55 -11.26
N GLU A 174 7.42 13.49 -12.57
CA GLU A 174 7.32 12.23 -13.29
C GLU A 174 8.50 11.29 -12.96
N GLY A 175 8.19 10.05 -12.65
CA GLY A 175 9.18 9.05 -12.25
C GLY A 175 9.56 9.09 -10.76
N SER A 176 8.91 9.90 -9.93
CA SER A 176 9.01 9.83 -8.48
C SER A 176 7.80 9.09 -7.87
N GLY A 177 7.95 8.57 -6.65
CA GLY A 177 6.89 7.82 -5.97
C GLY A 177 6.54 6.49 -6.65
N ASN A 178 7.53 5.84 -7.25
CA ASN A 178 7.36 4.56 -7.90
C ASN A 178 7.43 3.41 -6.89
N ALA A 179 6.44 2.53 -6.91
CA ALA A 179 6.50 1.20 -6.31
C ALA A 179 6.62 0.15 -7.40
N LEU A 180 7.28 -0.97 -7.11
CA LEU A 180 7.41 -2.08 -8.05
C LEU A 180 6.17 -2.99 -7.96
N ALA A 181 5.73 -3.49 -9.09
CA ALA A 181 4.83 -4.64 -9.09
C ALA A 181 5.54 -5.86 -8.49
N CYS A 182 4.82 -6.63 -7.69
CA CYS A 182 5.37 -7.78 -6.96
C CYS A 182 4.36 -8.90 -6.83
N VAL A 183 4.81 -10.14 -6.96
CA VAL A 183 3.99 -11.32 -6.68
C VAL A 183 4.85 -12.46 -6.12
N LEU A 184 4.28 -13.23 -5.21
CA LEU A 184 4.85 -14.48 -4.70
C LEU A 184 4.48 -15.64 -5.66
N VAL A 185 5.48 -16.36 -6.14
CA VAL A 185 5.32 -17.58 -6.93
C VAL A 185 5.85 -18.76 -6.11
N ARG A 186 4.98 -19.72 -5.81
CA ARG A 186 5.32 -20.97 -5.14
C ARG A 186 5.38 -22.08 -6.17
N THR A 187 6.47 -22.86 -6.12
CA THR A 187 6.66 -24.06 -6.97
C THR A 187 6.78 -25.28 -6.07
N THR A 188 5.89 -26.24 -6.23
CA THR A 188 5.85 -27.48 -5.46
C THR A 188 6.11 -28.65 -6.41
N PHE A 189 7.17 -29.39 -6.14
CA PHE A 189 7.58 -30.54 -6.96
C PHE A 189 7.27 -31.84 -6.25
N HIS A 190 6.70 -32.78 -7.01
CA HIS A 190 6.41 -34.14 -6.58
C HIS A 190 7.22 -35.13 -7.39
N GLY A 191 7.95 -35.99 -6.70
CA GLY A 191 8.77 -37.03 -7.25
C GLY A 191 8.40 -38.40 -6.67
N GLN A 192 9.39 -39.30 -6.55
CA GLN A 192 9.22 -40.63 -5.99
C GLN A 192 10.36 -40.96 -5.02
N ALA A 193 9.99 -41.36 -3.80
CA ALA A 193 10.97 -41.78 -2.80
C ALA A 193 11.63 -43.10 -3.19
N ALA A 194 12.93 -43.22 -2.87
CA ALA A 194 13.70 -44.44 -2.99
C ALA A 194 14.86 -44.43 -1.96
N HIS A 195 15.46 -45.59 -1.69
CA HIS A 195 16.65 -45.64 -0.87
C HIS A 195 17.84 -45.08 -1.63
N ALA A 196 18.39 -43.94 -1.21
CA ALA A 196 19.36 -43.16 -1.97
C ALA A 196 20.64 -43.90 -2.35
N ALA A 197 21.04 -44.95 -1.59
CA ALA A 197 22.22 -45.74 -1.85
C ALA A 197 21.89 -47.10 -2.50
N ALA A 198 20.80 -47.76 -2.11
CA ALA A 198 20.50 -49.13 -2.54
C ALA A 198 19.66 -49.20 -3.84
N ASP A 199 18.78 -48.21 -4.03
CA ASP A 199 17.77 -48.24 -5.11
C ASP A 199 17.47 -46.84 -5.70
N PRO A 200 18.51 -45.99 -5.95
CA PRO A 200 18.29 -44.60 -6.39
C PRO A 200 17.63 -44.50 -7.78
N TYR A 201 17.81 -45.50 -8.65
CA TYR A 201 17.29 -45.51 -10.01
C TYR A 201 15.77 -45.70 -10.10
N ASN A 202 15.11 -46.11 -9.01
CA ASN A 202 13.67 -46.16 -8.90
C ASN A 202 13.08 -44.87 -8.24
N GLY A 203 13.94 -43.91 -7.87
CA GLY A 203 13.55 -42.64 -7.34
C GLY A 203 13.41 -41.53 -8.38
N VAL A 204 12.57 -40.56 -8.09
CA VAL A 204 12.49 -39.25 -8.79
C VAL A 204 12.71 -38.14 -7.74
N ASN A 205 13.82 -37.42 -7.89
CA ASN A 205 14.25 -36.47 -6.89
C ASN A 205 13.61 -35.09 -7.10
N ALA A 206 12.61 -34.78 -6.30
CA ALA A 206 11.92 -33.47 -6.34
C ALA A 206 12.85 -32.29 -5.99
N LEU A 207 13.86 -32.49 -5.11
CA LEU A 207 14.83 -31.44 -4.79
C LEU A 207 15.69 -31.06 -5.99
N ASN A 208 16.03 -32.03 -6.87
CA ASN A 208 16.76 -31.71 -8.08
C ASN A 208 15.93 -30.77 -8.98
N ALA A 209 14.63 -30.94 -9.07
CA ALA A 209 13.76 -30.02 -9.82
C ALA A 209 13.76 -28.59 -9.24
N VAL A 210 13.75 -28.46 -7.93
CA VAL A 210 13.92 -27.15 -7.28
C VAL A 210 15.28 -26.53 -7.62
N ILE A 211 16.37 -27.31 -7.55
CA ILE A 211 17.72 -26.84 -7.88
C ILE A 211 17.79 -26.39 -9.35
N GLU A 212 17.24 -27.18 -10.28
CA GLU A 212 17.19 -26.81 -11.70
C GLU A 212 16.33 -25.57 -11.94
N THR A 213 15.29 -25.34 -11.15
CA THR A 213 14.52 -24.09 -11.20
C THR A 213 15.38 -22.89 -10.80
N PHE A 214 16.16 -22.97 -9.72
CA PHE A 214 17.13 -21.94 -9.37
C PHE A 214 18.19 -21.71 -10.45
N ASN A 215 18.73 -22.79 -11.05
CA ASN A 215 19.69 -22.72 -12.16
C ASN A 215 19.08 -22.01 -13.39
N GLY A 216 17.85 -22.35 -13.75
CA GLY A 216 17.12 -21.71 -14.86
C GLY A 216 16.86 -20.23 -14.60
N ILE A 217 16.43 -19.85 -13.38
CA ILE A 217 16.27 -18.45 -12.98
C ILE A 217 17.61 -17.71 -13.03
N ASN A 218 18.71 -18.32 -12.58
CA ASN A 218 20.04 -17.71 -12.65
C ASN A 218 20.48 -17.47 -14.10
N ALA A 219 20.17 -18.39 -15.03
CA ALA A 219 20.42 -18.18 -16.46
C ALA A 219 19.55 -17.06 -17.05
N LEU A 220 18.28 -16.93 -16.58
CA LEU A 220 17.37 -15.88 -17.00
C LEU A 220 17.86 -14.48 -16.58
N ARG A 221 18.57 -14.34 -15.45
CA ARG A 221 19.02 -13.03 -14.90
C ARG A 221 19.83 -12.19 -15.88
N GLN A 222 20.52 -12.80 -16.84
CA GLN A 222 21.24 -12.08 -17.91
C GLN A 222 20.28 -11.34 -18.85
N HIS A 223 19.02 -11.79 -18.95
CA HIS A 223 18.07 -11.37 -19.97
C HIS A 223 16.87 -10.58 -19.41
N ILE A 224 16.92 -10.20 -18.12
CA ILE A 224 15.92 -9.33 -17.50
C ILE A 224 16.45 -7.91 -17.36
N THR A 225 15.55 -6.93 -17.27
CA THR A 225 15.87 -5.51 -17.10
C THR A 225 16.48 -5.24 -15.72
N SER A 226 17.24 -4.15 -15.58
CA SER A 226 17.94 -3.82 -14.33
C SER A 226 16.99 -3.45 -13.17
N ASP A 227 15.74 -3.12 -13.46
CA ASP A 227 14.66 -2.83 -12.52
C ASP A 227 13.91 -4.09 -12.05
N ALA A 228 14.13 -5.24 -12.73
CA ALA A 228 13.50 -6.50 -12.36
C ALA A 228 14.30 -7.27 -11.30
N ARG A 229 13.61 -8.00 -10.44
CA ARG A 229 14.21 -8.87 -9.42
C ARG A 229 13.44 -10.18 -9.30
N ILE A 230 14.18 -11.27 -9.17
CA ILE A 230 13.63 -12.59 -8.81
C ILE A 230 14.52 -13.08 -7.66
N HIS A 231 13.96 -13.24 -6.49
CA HIS A 231 14.67 -13.76 -5.31
C HIS A 231 13.78 -14.74 -4.56
N GLY A 232 14.36 -15.76 -3.95
CA GLY A 232 13.57 -16.81 -3.33
C GLY A 232 14.39 -17.73 -2.46
N ILE A 233 13.70 -18.65 -1.82
CA ILE A 233 14.25 -19.66 -0.92
C ILE A 233 13.67 -21.04 -1.23
N ILE A 234 14.37 -22.08 -0.78
CA ILE A 234 13.83 -23.43 -0.70
C ILE A 234 13.10 -23.54 0.65
N THR A 235 11.78 -23.71 0.62
CA THR A 235 10.96 -23.83 1.83
C THR A 235 10.92 -25.27 2.34
N HIS A 236 11.08 -26.28 1.41
CA HIS A 236 11.23 -27.69 1.78
C HIS A 236 12.18 -28.39 0.81
N GLY A 237 13.26 -29.01 1.32
CA GLY A 237 14.30 -29.66 0.51
C GLY A 237 14.41 -31.18 0.74
N GLY A 238 13.44 -31.82 1.39
CA GLY A 238 13.46 -33.24 1.75
C GLY A 238 13.69 -33.45 3.26
N ASP A 239 13.49 -34.68 3.73
CA ASP A 239 13.46 -35.00 5.18
C ASP A 239 14.81 -35.51 5.70
N VAL A 240 15.42 -36.47 4.99
CA VAL A 240 16.68 -37.12 5.40
C VAL A 240 17.54 -37.45 4.17
N PRO A 241 18.89 -37.41 4.27
CA PRO A 241 19.79 -37.53 3.14
C PRO A 241 19.87 -38.95 2.52
N ASN A 242 19.42 -39.97 3.21
CA ASN A 242 19.41 -41.35 2.75
C ASN A 242 18.12 -41.79 2.04
N VAL A 243 17.17 -40.86 1.88
CA VAL A 243 15.93 -41.03 1.09
C VAL A 243 15.91 -40.03 -0.06
N VAL A 244 15.63 -40.46 -1.29
CA VAL A 244 15.40 -39.56 -2.43
C VAL A 244 14.18 -38.70 -2.12
N PRO A 245 14.28 -37.36 -2.10
CA PRO A 245 13.16 -36.46 -1.80
C PRO A 245 12.02 -36.62 -2.81
N HIS A 246 10.85 -37.04 -2.32
CA HIS A 246 9.63 -37.17 -3.13
C HIS A 246 8.79 -35.89 -3.18
N TYR A 247 9.09 -34.93 -2.30
CA TYR A 247 8.44 -33.62 -2.20
C TYR A 247 9.51 -32.57 -1.95
N SER A 248 9.43 -31.46 -2.68
CA SER A 248 10.25 -30.27 -2.43
C SER A 248 9.51 -29.02 -2.89
N GLN A 249 9.78 -27.90 -2.22
CA GLN A 249 9.08 -26.65 -2.47
C GLN A 249 10.05 -25.47 -2.45
N ALA A 250 9.80 -24.47 -3.30
CA ALA A 250 10.49 -23.20 -3.29
C ALA A 250 9.50 -22.06 -3.51
N GLU A 251 9.82 -20.89 -2.95
CA GLU A 251 9.08 -19.66 -3.12
C GLU A 251 9.96 -18.56 -3.68
N PHE A 252 9.41 -17.79 -4.62
CA PHE A 252 10.10 -16.69 -5.29
C PHE A 252 9.23 -15.44 -5.32
N PHE A 253 9.77 -14.31 -4.87
CA PHE A 253 9.22 -13.02 -5.24
C PHE A 253 9.71 -12.61 -6.62
N VAL A 254 8.78 -12.26 -7.49
CA VAL A 254 9.02 -11.69 -8.81
C VAL A 254 8.61 -10.23 -8.79
N ARG A 255 9.55 -9.33 -9.07
CA ARG A 255 9.34 -7.88 -9.05
C ARG A 255 9.75 -7.24 -10.36
N ALA A 256 9.01 -6.24 -10.81
CA ALA A 256 9.36 -5.42 -11.97
C ALA A 256 8.74 -4.01 -11.87
N ALA A 257 9.23 -3.07 -12.70
CA ALA A 257 8.76 -1.70 -12.71
C ALA A 257 7.28 -1.53 -13.12
N THR A 258 6.70 -2.52 -13.81
CA THR A 258 5.28 -2.50 -14.20
C THR A 258 4.65 -3.87 -14.02
N LEU A 259 3.34 -3.89 -13.73
CA LEU A 259 2.54 -5.11 -13.65
C LEU A 259 2.67 -5.98 -14.92
N ALA A 260 2.63 -5.35 -16.10
CA ALA A 260 2.80 -6.05 -17.37
C ALA A 260 4.19 -6.72 -17.51
N SER A 261 5.25 -6.05 -17.05
CA SER A 261 6.61 -6.60 -17.04
C SER A 261 6.77 -7.74 -16.04
N MET A 262 6.19 -7.56 -14.84
CA MET A 262 6.18 -8.61 -13.82
C MET A 262 5.45 -9.85 -14.32
N ASN A 263 4.27 -9.73 -14.92
CA ASN A 263 3.52 -10.86 -15.46
C ASN A 263 4.30 -11.62 -16.55
N ARG A 264 5.04 -10.91 -17.41
CA ARG A 264 5.95 -11.57 -18.39
C ARG A 264 7.05 -12.38 -17.70
N LEU A 265 7.62 -11.89 -16.60
CA LEU A 265 8.63 -12.63 -15.83
C LEU A 265 8.03 -13.83 -15.10
N VAL A 266 6.85 -13.71 -14.56
CA VAL A 266 6.11 -14.83 -13.94
C VAL A 266 5.95 -15.97 -14.94
N GLU A 267 5.54 -15.67 -16.17
CA GLU A 267 5.42 -16.68 -17.22
C GLU A 267 6.77 -17.34 -17.59
N GLN A 268 7.88 -16.61 -17.49
CA GLN A 268 9.22 -17.19 -17.67
C GLN A 268 9.60 -18.09 -16.49
N VAL A 269 9.31 -17.70 -15.25
CA VAL A 269 9.54 -18.54 -14.06
C VAL A 269 8.72 -19.83 -14.12
N LYS A 270 7.45 -19.76 -14.53
CA LYS A 270 6.59 -20.93 -14.73
C LYS A 270 7.20 -21.91 -15.73
N ARG A 271 7.62 -21.42 -16.91
CA ARG A 271 8.27 -22.27 -17.95
C ARG A 271 9.57 -22.90 -17.46
N ILE A 272 10.34 -22.20 -16.63
CA ILE A 272 11.56 -22.74 -16.03
C ILE A 272 11.21 -23.88 -15.08
N ALA A 273 10.22 -23.72 -14.21
CA ALA A 273 9.78 -24.76 -13.28
C ALA A 273 9.21 -25.98 -14.02
N GLU A 274 8.41 -25.77 -15.07
CA GLU A 274 7.93 -26.85 -15.96
C GLU A 274 9.08 -27.58 -16.65
N GLY A 275 10.09 -26.84 -17.15
CA GLY A 275 11.30 -27.41 -17.73
C GLY A 275 12.11 -28.22 -16.72
N ALA A 276 12.25 -27.74 -15.50
CA ALA A 276 12.92 -28.44 -14.40
C ALA A 276 12.19 -29.74 -14.03
N ALA A 277 10.88 -29.74 -14.00
CA ALA A 277 10.08 -30.95 -13.81
C ALA A 277 10.30 -31.96 -14.94
N LEU A 278 10.32 -31.51 -16.19
CA LEU A 278 10.56 -32.36 -17.35
C LEU A 278 11.97 -33.00 -17.33
N ILE A 279 13.01 -32.22 -16.99
CA ILE A 279 14.40 -32.70 -16.93
C ILE A 279 14.55 -33.79 -15.85
N THR A 280 13.88 -33.67 -14.73
CA THR A 280 14.04 -34.54 -13.55
C THR A 280 13.05 -35.70 -13.51
N GLY A 281 11.99 -35.63 -14.32
CA GLY A 281 10.87 -36.57 -14.28
C GLY A 281 9.89 -36.35 -13.17
N ALA A 282 10.02 -35.24 -12.41
CA ALA A 282 9.05 -34.81 -11.39
C ALA A 282 7.80 -34.18 -12.03
N THR A 283 6.74 -34.00 -11.23
CA THR A 283 5.62 -33.11 -11.59
C THR A 283 5.74 -31.82 -10.81
N VAL A 284 5.14 -30.73 -11.31
CA VAL A 284 5.16 -29.42 -10.66
C VAL A 284 3.75 -28.85 -10.53
N GLU A 285 3.45 -28.29 -9.37
CA GLU A 285 2.32 -27.39 -9.10
C GLU A 285 2.89 -25.98 -8.91
N ILE A 286 2.27 -24.99 -9.56
CA ILE A 286 2.70 -23.58 -9.51
C ILE A 286 1.52 -22.75 -9.04
N GLU A 287 1.70 -22.06 -7.94
CA GLU A 287 0.68 -21.24 -7.30
C GLU A 287 1.17 -19.82 -7.09
N MET A 288 0.25 -18.89 -7.08
CA MET A 288 0.42 -17.53 -6.57
C MET A 288 -0.51 -17.41 -5.37
N PRO A 289 -0.02 -17.69 -4.15
CA PRO A 289 -0.86 -17.80 -2.95
C PRO A 289 -1.41 -16.45 -2.48
N GLU A 290 -0.87 -15.36 -3.00
CA GLU A 290 -1.27 -14.00 -2.67
C GLU A 290 -1.60 -13.24 -3.97
N GLU A 291 -2.47 -12.24 -3.86
CA GLU A 291 -2.75 -11.32 -4.96
C GLU A 291 -1.51 -10.47 -5.27
N ALA A 292 -1.36 -10.09 -6.53
CA ALA A 292 -0.21 -9.30 -6.95
C ALA A 292 -0.36 -7.84 -6.54
N ASN A 293 0.68 -7.25 -5.95
CA ASN A 293 0.80 -5.81 -5.84
C ASN A 293 1.12 -5.23 -7.23
N SER A 294 0.33 -4.27 -7.66
CA SER A 294 0.59 -3.49 -8.88
C SER A 294 1.70 -2.46 -8.66
N ASP A 295 2.33 -2.00 -9.72
CA ASP A 295 3.16 -0.80 -9.67
C ASP A 295 2.32 0.45 -9.42
N MET A 296 2.96 1.53 -8.95
CA MET A 296 2.26 2.77 -8.60
C MET A 296 2.02 3.64 -9.85
N ILE A 297 0.78 4.07 -10.06
CA ILE A 297 0.39 5.14 -10.99
C ILE A 297 0.19 6.42 -10.18
N THR A 298 1.27 7.12 -9.86
CA THR A 298 1.21 8.37 -9.11
C THR A 298 0.55 9.47 -9.94
N ASN A 299 -0.44 10.17 -9.35
CA ASN A 299 -1.03 11.36 -9.96
C ASN A 299 -0.23 12.60 -9.56
N TYR A 300 0.57 13.12 -10.47
CA TYR A 300 1.50 14.22 -10.20
C TYR A 300 0.79 15.57 -10.05
N THR A 301 -0.32 15.81 -10.71
CA THR A 301 -1.16 17.00 -10.51
C THR A 301 -1.68 17.06 -9.07
N LEU A 302 -2.18 15.93 -8.57
CA LEU A 302 -2.63 15.80 -7.18
C LEU A 302 -1.45 15.95 -6.19
N ALA A 303 -0.31 15.31 -6.47
CA ALA A 303 0.90 15.40 -5.66
C ALA A 303 1.44 16.84 -5.55
N GLN A 304 1.44 17.58 -6.65
CA GLN A 304 1.87 18.98 -6.67
C GLN A 304 0.95 19.86 -5.81
N ARG A 305 -0.37 19.64 -5.88
CA ARG A 305 -1.31 20.36 -5.01
C ARG A 305 -1.10 20.03 -3.55
N LEU A 306 -0.91 18.74 -3.22
CA LEU A 306 -0.62 18.29 -1.85
C LEU A 306 0.68 18.91 -1.33
N SER A 307 1.76 18.87 -2.11
CA SER A 307 3.05 19.48 -1.76
C SER A 307 2.93 20.98 -1.51
N ALA A 308 2.17 21.71 -2.33
CA ALA A 308 1.92 23.14 -2.13
C ALA A 308 1.17 23.42 -0.80
N ASN A 309 0.22 22.56 -0.40
CA ASN A 309 -0.44 22.67 0.88
C ASN A 309 0.48 22.29 2.05
N MET A 310 1.38 21.31 1.88
CA MET A 310 2.41 20.99 2.88
C MET A 310 3.35 22.18 3.09
N ASP A 311 3.83 22.80 2.04
CA ASP A 311 4.66 24.02 2.10
C ASP A 311 3.95 25.17 2.82
N ARG A 312 2.67 25.37 2.52
CA ARG A 312 1.83 26.42 3.10
C ARG A 312 1.69 26.31 4.63
N ILE A 313 1.63 25.10 5.15
CA ILE A 313 1.57 24.84 6.60
C ILE A 313 2.93 24.68 7.28
N GLY A 314 4.03 24.82 6.51
CA GLY A 314 5.39 24.79 7.02
C GLY A 314 6.03 23.40 7.06
N LEU A 315 5.37 22.36 6.56
CA LEU A 315 5.96 21.01 6.40
C LEU A 315 6.74 20.95 5.08
N LYS A 316 7.99 21.37 5.12
CA LYS A 316 8.86 21.41 3.94
C LYS A 316 9.60 20.11 3.75
N LEU A 317 9.48 19.52 2.56
CA LEU A 317 10.16 18.29 2.18
C LEU A 317 11.30 18.57 1.18
N PRO A 318 12.26 17.65 1.07
CA PRO A 318 13.23 17.67 -0.02
C PRO A 318 12.52 17.63 -1.39
N PRO A 319 13.11 18.20 -2.45
CA PRO A 319 12.54 18.12 -3.80
C PRO A 319 12.57 16.68 -4.30
N ALA A 320 11.43 16.24 -4.85
CA ALA A 320 11.33 14.92 -5.49
C ALA A 320 12.24 14.84 -6.73
N LYS A 321 12.72 13.64 -7.00
CA LYS A 321 13.52 13.31 -8.20
C LYS A 321 12.98 12.03 -8.82
N PRO A 322 13.13 11.85 -10.14
CA PRO A 322 12.88 10.56 -10.75
C PRO A 322 13.79 9.49 -10.13
N GLU A 323 13.18 8.43 -9.63
CA GLU A 323 13.89 7.30 -9.00
C GLU A 323 13.26 5.99 -9.42
N PRO A 324 14.05 4.94 -9.66
CA PRO A 324 13.46 3.61 -9.83
C PRO A 324 12.81 3.18 -8.52
N GLY A 325 11.63 2.60 -8.57
CA GLY A 325 10.98 2.02 -7.41
C GLY A 325 11.86 0.96 -6.77
N SER A 326 11.88 0.90 -5.44
CA SER A 326 12.68 -0.09 -4.70
C SER A 326 11.81 -1.03 -3.85
N GLY A 327 10.67 -0.56 -3.36
CA GLY A 327 9.68 -1.30 -2.59
C GLY A 327 8.44 -1.64 -3.41
N SER A 328 7.52 -2.35 -2.78
CA SER A 328 6.18 -2.63 -3.30
C SER A 328 5.19 -2.30 -2.20
N THR A 329 4.01 -1.83 -2.58
CA THR A 329 2.88 -1.57 -1.69
C THR A 329 1.59 -1.89 -2.42
N ASP A 330 0.57 -2.29 -1.69
CA ASP A 330 -0.77 -2.53 -2.23
C ASP A 330 -1.51 -1.22 -2.60
N TRP A 331 -0.94 -0.04 -2.29
CA TRP A 331 -1.33 1.26 -2.84
C TRP A 331 -1.30 1.28 -4.37
N GLY A 332 -0.37 0.51 -4.97
CA GLY A 332 -0.33 0.32 -6.41
C GLY A 332 -1.69 -0.05 -6.98
N ASN A 333 -2.38 -1.01 -6.36
CA ASN A 333 -3.69 -1.48 -6.82
C ASN A 333 -4.78 -0.41 -6.72
N VAL A 334 -4.77 0.43 -5.67
CA VAL A 334 -5.65 1.61 -5.57
C VAL A 334 -5.38 2.58 -6.72
N SER A 335 -4.09 2.82 -7.05
CA SER A 335 -3.69 3.74 -8.11
C SER A 335 -4.11 3.30 -9.51
N TYR A 336 -4.45 2.02 -9.70
CA TYR A 336 -5.01 1.50 -10.96
C TYR A 336 -6.53 1.71 -11.08
N VAL A 337 -7.22 2.01 -9.98
CA VAL A 337 -8.69 2.18 -9.98
C VAL A 337 -9.11 3.62 -9.80
N VAL A 338 -8.35 4.45 -9.06
CA VAL A 338 -8.66 5.86 -8.81
C VAL A 338 -7.41 6.76 -8.90
N PRO A 339 -7.55 8.03 -9.29
CA PRO A 339 -6.45 8.99 -9.19
C PRO A 339 -5.95 9.06 -7.76
N SER A 340 -4.67 8.82 -7.53
CA SER A 340 -4.17 8.75 -6.16
C SER A 340 -2.75 9.25 -5.98
N VAL A 341 -2.43 9.64 -4.75
CA VAL A 341 -1.09 9.96 -4.30
C VAL A 341 -0.87 9.43 -2.88
N GLU A 342 0.27 8.83 -2.67
CA GLU A 342 0.83 8.59 -1.36
C GLU A 342 2.06 9.49 -1.20
N THR A 343 2.07 10.36 -0.18
CA THR A 343 3.21 11.25 0.10
C THR A 343 4.08 10.69 1.22
N GLY A 344 5.39 10.79 1.08
CA GLY A 344 6.29 10.61 2.21
C GLY A 344 6.28 11.83 3.14
N TYR A 345 6.60 11.62 4.43
CA TYR A 345 6.89 12.70 5.39
C TYR A 345 7.84 12.21 6.50
N PRO A 346 8.74 13.06 7.03
CA PRO A 346 9.74 12.60 7.98
C PRO A 346 9.14 12.42 9.38
N ILE A 347 9.46 11.27 10.00
CA ILE A 347 9.20 11.00 11.42
C ILE A 347 10.50 10.87 12.22
N ILE A 348 11.62 10.85 11.53
CA ILE A 348 12.97 10.77 12.08
C ILE A 348 13.89 11.74 11.32
N ASP A 349 14.79 12.41 12.04
CA ASP A 349 15.65 13.49 11.53
C ASP A 349 16.99 13.01 10.92
N ARG A 350 17.11 11.70 10.72
CA ARG A 350 18.27 11.04 10.11
C ARG A 350 17.82 9.92 9.17
N VAL A 351 18.74 9.42 8.37
CA VAL A 351 18.57 8.18 7.62
C VAL A 351 18.72 6.99 8.56
N CYS A 352 17.83 6.02 8.47
CA CYS A 352 17.91 4.76 9.22
C CYS A 352 17.37 3.60 8.37
N THR A 353 17.62 2.37 8.82
CA THR A 353 16.99 1.19 8.23
C THR A 353 15.52 1.16 8.59
N TRP A 354 14.65 1.00 7.59
CA TRP A 354 13.21 0.84 7.80
C TRP A 354 12.91 -0.56 8.39
N HIS A 355 11.75 -0.76 8.97
CA HIS A 355 11.40 -1.98 9.73
C HIS A 355 12.39 -2.26 10.88
N SER A 356 12.70 -1.24 11.66
CA SER A 356 13.65 -1.29 12.78
C SER A 356 13.06 -0.70 14.07
N GLN A 357 13.73 -0.92 15.20
CA GLN A 357 13.36 -0.31 16.47
C GLN A 357 13.39 1.23 16.41
N ASP A 358 14.29 1.81 15.61
CA ASP A 358 14.35 3.26 15.39
C ASP A 358 13.02 3.82 14.87
N VAL A 359 12.36 3.09 13.96
CA VAL A 359 11.06 3.49 13.39
C VAL A 359 9.94 3.29 14.42
N VAL A 360 9.95 2.18 15.16
CA VAL A 360 9.00 1.94 16.27
C VAL A 360 9.01 3.11 17.26
N ASP A 361 10.20 3.50 17.71
CA ASP A 361 10.38 4.61 18.67
C ASP A 361 9.98 5.96 18.06
N ALA A 362 10.32 6.20 16.79
CA ALA A 362 10.00 7.42 16.07
C ALA A 362 8.48 7.57 15.83
N SER A 363 7.75 6.48 15.68
CA SER A 363 6.30 6.48 15.40
C SER A 363 5.44 6.99 16.57
N VAL A 364 6.02 7.17 17.75
CA VAL A 364 5.36 7.81 18.91
C VAL A 364 6.10 9.06 19.40
N SER A 365 7.13 9.50 18.66
CA SER A 365 7.91 10.70 18.99
C SER A 365 7.09 11.98 18.74
N GLU A 366 7.52 13.09 19.38
CA GLU A 366 6.91 14.41 19.14
C GLU A 366 7.05 14.83 17.65
N LEU A 367 8.19 14.53 17.00
CA LEU A 367 8.41 14.81 15.59
C LEU A 367 7.46 14.00 14.72
N GLY A 368 7.38 12.68 14.96
CA GLY A 368 6.50 11.79 14.19
C GLY A 368 5.03 12.19 14.31
N LEU A 369 4.53 12.33 15.54
CA LEU A 369 3.15 12.74 15.80
C LEU A 369 2.85 14.14 15.26
N GLY A 370 3.78 15.09 15.44
CA GLY A 370 3.62 16.46 14.97
C GLY A 370 3.53 16.56 13.45
N ASN A 371 4.45 15.90 12.72
CA ASN A 371 4.44 15.89 11.26
C ASN A 371 3.26 15.09 10.69
N THR A 372 2.77 14.07 11.40
CA THR A 372 1.54 13.35 11.02
C THR A 372 0.31 14.26 11.06
N ILE A 373 0.14 15.06 12.10
CA ILE A 373 -0.95 16.05 12.17
C ILE A 373 -0.80 17.12 11.07
N ALA A 374 0.43 17.53 10.76
CA ALA A 374 0.69 18.47 9.69
C ALA A 374 0.30 17.85 8.32
N VAL A 375 0.75 16.65 7.99
CA VAL A 375 0.41 16.03 6.71
C VAL A 375 -1.09 15.74 6.58
N ALA A 376 -1.78 15.35 7.67
CA ALA A 376 -3.24 15.22 7.71
C ALA A 376 -3.92 16.54 7.34
N THR A 377 -3.41 17.67 7.88
CA THR A 377 -3.91 19.01 7.54
C THR A 377 -3.70 19.33 6.06
N ALA A 378 -2.53 19.05 5.50
CA ALA A 378 -2.26 19.27 4.08
C ALA A 378 -3.17 18.43 3.17
N MET A 379 -3.42 17.16 3.52
CA MET A 379 -4.35 16.29 2.79
C MET A 379 -5.79 16.83 2.86
N ALA A 380 -6.26 17.27 4.03
CA ALA A 380 -7.59 17.89 4.18
C ALA A 380 -7.73 19.14 3.31
N LEU A 381 -6.74 20.04 3.34
CA LEU A 381 -6.71 21.25 2.50
C LEU A 381 -6.71 20.91 1.00
N THR A 382 -6.01 19.86 0.61
CA THR A 382 -6.02 19.37 -0.78
C THR A 382 -7.40 18.83 -1.17
N GLY A 383 -8.07 18.11 -0.27
CA GLY A 383 -9.46 17.70 -0.46
C GLY A 383 -10.42 18.90 -0.61
N VAL A 384 -10.24 19.96 0.18
CA VAL A 384 -10.99 21.23 0.03
C VAL A 384 -10.76 21.81 -1.37
N ASP A 385 -9.51 21.89 -1.83
CA ASP A 385 -9.16 22.43 -3.13
C ASP A 385 -9.79 21.61 -4.26
N LEU A 386 -9.77 20.27 -4.20
CA LEU A 386 -10.39 19.37 -5.18
C LEU A 386 -11.91 19.56 -5.29
N ILE A 387 -12.60 19.77 -4.17
CA ILE A 387 -14.06 20.00 -4.17
C ILE A 387 -14.40 21.40 -4.65
N ALA A 388 -13.58 22.39 -4.27
CA ALA A 388 -13.84 23.79 -4.61
C ALA A 388 -13.50 24.13 -6.07
N ASP A 389 -12.46 23.51 -6.63
CA ASP A 389 -11.93 23.80 -7.99
C ASP A 389 -12.20 22.62 -8.94
N ALA A 390 -13.25 22.76 -9.75
CA ALA A 390 -13.63 21.75 -10.74
C ALA A 390 -12.58 21.58 -11.86
N HIS A 391 -11.76 22.60 -12.14
CA HIS A 391 -10.68 22.48 -13.13
C HIS A 391 -9.54 21.62 -12.60
N LEU A 392 -9.11 21.86 -11.36
CA LEU A 392 -8.11 21.03 -10.70
C LEU A 392 -8.54 19.54 -10.68
N LEU A 393 -9.79 19.28 -10.31
CA LEU A 393 -10.30 17.91 -10.30
C LEU A 393 -10.33 17.28 -11.69
N ALA A 394 -10.72 18.05 -12.72
CA ALA A 394 -10.71 17.58 -14.10
C ALA A 394 -9.29 17.25 -14.56
N ASP A 395 -8.30 18.10 -14.26
CA ASP A 395 -6.89 17.87 -14.59
C ASP A 395 -6.35 16.59 -13.92
N VAL A 396 -6.69 16.35 -12.65
CA VAL A 396 -6.34 15.13 -11.90
C VAL A 396 -6.94 13.88 -12.58
N GLN A 397 -8.20 13.94 -12.99
CA GLN A 397 -8.88 12.80 -13.63
C GLN A 397 -8.38 12.55 -15.06
N GLU A 398 -8.07 13.60 -15.82
CA GLU A 398 -7.49 13.48 -17.16
C GLU A 398 -6.09 12.86 -17.12
N GLU A 399 -5.23 13.32 -16.18
CA GLU A 399 -3.91 12.73 -15.96
C GLU A 399 -4.01 11.25 -15.64
N PHE A 400 -4.89 10.87 -14.71
CA PHE A 400 -5.12 9.47 -14.35
C PHE A 400 -5.53 8.63 -15.56
N THR A 401 -6.51 9.10 -16.34
CA THR A 401 -7.00 8.39 -17.52
C THR A 401 -5.87 8.14 -18.53
N ARG A 402 -5.04 9.15 -18.78
CA ARG A 402 -3.88 9.05 -19.67
C ARG A 402 -2.81 8.09 -19.12
N ALA A 403 -2.48 8.22 -17.83
CA ALA A 403 -1.46 7.39 -17.19
C ALA A 403 -1.87 5.90 -17.15
N LYS A 404 -3.14 5.63 -16.84
CA LYS A 404 -3.70 4.27 -16.84
C LYS A 404 -3.69 3.67 -18.25
N ALA A 405 -4.06 4.42 -19.27
CA ALA A 405 -4.02 3.95 -20.66
C ALA A 405 -2.59 3.61 -21.13
N ALA A 406 -1.57 4.30 -20.64
CA ALA A 406 -0.17 4.00 -20.93
C ALA A 406 0.35 2.72 -20.24
N ARG A 407 -0.37 2.17 -19.25
CA ARG A 407 -0.04 0.92 -18.54
C ARG A 407 -0.79 -0.30 -19.09
N ALA A 408 -1.89 -0.10 -19.83
CA ALA A 408 -2.67 -1.16 -20.49
C ALA A 408 -1.93 -1.71 -21.72
#